data_f2399c95fdfdf08772edf69a39a66dc7
#
_entry.id   f2399c95fdfdf08772edf69a39a66dc7
#
_cell.length_a   1.000
_cell.length_b   1.000
_cell.length_c   1.000
_cell.angle_alpha   90.00
_cell.angle_beta   90.00
_cell.angle_gamma   90.00
#
_symmetry.space_group_name_H-M   'P 1'
#
loop_
_entity.id
_entity.type
_entity.pdbx_description
1 polymer ?
#
loop_
_entity_poly.entity_id
_entity_poly.type
_entity_poly.pdbx_seq_one_letter_code
_entity_poly.pdbx_strand_id
1 'polypeptide(L)'
;SSVTLSGFDGDYAILKLSSGEARKVSSSCTATIGTVSNPDQKNIKIGKAGRNRWRGKRPQTRGVAMNPVDHPHGGGEGKTSGGRSPVSPWGQSAKGLKTRRPKRSDKLIITRRRKRK
;
A
#
# COMPACT_ATOMS: atom_id res chain seq x y z
N SER A 1 -2.12 -12.48 3.66
CA SER A 1 -2.26 -12.17 5.11
C SER A 1 -3.61 -12.66 5.60
N SER A 2 -3.66 -13.14 6.83
CA SER A 2 -4.86 -13.65 7.48
C SER A 2 -5.58 -12.54 8.25
N VAL A 3 -6.87 -12.74 8.47
CA VAL A 3 -7.76 -11.89 9.25
C VAL A 3 -8.36 -12.74 10.35
N THR A 4 -8.52 -12.19 11.55
CA THR A 4 -9.12 -12.90 12.67
C THR A 4 -10.56 -12.42 12.86
N LEU A 5 -11.51 -13.35 12.92
CA LEU A 5 -12.88 -13.08 13.34
C LEU A 5 -12.90 -12.90 14.85
N SER A 6 -13.34 -11.73 15.32
CA SER A 6 -13.43 -11.42 16.77
C SER A 6 -14.81 -11.70 17.35
N GLY A 7 -15.87 -11.64 16.55
CA GLY A 7 -17.24 -11.88 16.98
C GLY A 7 -18.26 -11.33 15.99
N PHE A 8 -19.52 -11.38 16.36
CA PHE A 8 -20.64 -10.83 15.59
C PHE A 8 -21.34 -9.72 16.38
N ASP A 9 -21.87 -8.74 15.68
CA ASP A 9 -22.65 -7.63 16.22
C ASP A 9 -23.84 -7.38 15.28
N GLY A 10 -24.98 -8.00 15.60
CA GLY A 10 -26.15 -8.04 14.75
C GLY A 10 -25.82 -8.64 13.37
N ASP A 11 -26.11 -7.90 12.31
CA ASP A 11 -25.85 -8.31 10.92
C ASP A 11 -24.40 -8.14 10.49
N TYR A 12 -23.50 -7.83 11.40
CA TYR A 12 -22.09 -7.58 11.09
C TYR A 12 -21.15 -8.55 11.80
N ALA A 13 -20.13 -8.98 11.08
CA ALA A 13 -18.97 -9.67 11.63
C ALA A 13 -17.87 -8.65 11.95
N ILE A 14 -17.29 -8.73 13.14
CA ILE A 14 -16.17 -7.90 13.59
C ILE A 14 -14.87 -8.61 13.22
N LEU A 15 -14.08 -7.98 12.37
CA LEU A 15 -12.83 -8.52 11.85
C LEU A 15 -11.63 -7.71 12.34
N LYS A 16 -10.61 -8.40 12.84
CA LYS A 16 -9.30 -7.83 13.14
C LYS A 16 -8.35 -8.12 12.00
N LEU A 17 -7.97 -7.08 11.27
CA LEU A 17 -7.05 -7.17 10.14
C LEU A 17 -5.59 -7.31 10.60
N SER A 18 -4.73 -7.83 9.73
CA SER A 18 -3.28 -7.95 10.00
C SER A 18 -2.58 -6.60 10.27
N SER A 19 -3.18 -5.49 9.84
CA SER A 19 -2.70 -4.13 10.13
C SER A 19 -3.04 -3.64 11.55
N GLY A 20 -3.84 -4.41 12.32
CA GLY A 20 -4.35 -4.02 13.63
C GLY A 20 -5.65 -3.19 13.58
N GLU A 21 -6.19 -2.94 12.37
CA GLU A 21 -7.49 -2.31 12.21
C GLU A 21 -8.60 -3.29 12.58
N ALA A 22 -9.55 -2.86 13.39
CA ALA A 22 -10.79 -3.59 13.64
C ALA A 22 -11.94 -2.93 12.88
N ARG A 23 -12.69 -3.72 12.13
CA ARG A 23 -13.82 -3.22 11.33
C ARG A 23 -14.97 -4.19 11.25
N LYS A 24 -16.15 -3.66 10.98
CA LYS A 24 -17.37 -4.41 10.71
C LYS A 24 -17.46 -4.73 9.21
N VAL A 25 -17.92 -5.94 8.90
CA VAL A 25 -18.22 -6.41 7.53
C VAL A 25 -19.57 -7.13 7.61
N SER A 26 -20.42 -7.04 6.59
CA SER A 26 -21.70 -7.76 6.58
C SER A 26 -21.50 -9.26 6.81
N SER A 27 -22.30 -9.86 7.67
CA SER A 27 -22.24 -11.30 7.95
C SER A 27 -22.59 -12.17 6.74
N SER A 28 -23.29 -11.60 5.74
CA SER A 28 -23.61 -12.28 4.48
C SER A 28 -22.42 -12.42 3.53
N CYS A 29 -21.28 -11.78 3.83
CA CYS A 29 -20.08 -11.90 3.01
C CYS A 29 -19.46 -13.28 3.13
N THR A 30 -19.07 -13.85 2.00
CA THR A 30 -18.32 -15.12 1.95
C THR A 30 -16.85 -14.91 2.28
N ALA A 31 -16.20 -15.91 2.87
CA ALA A 31 -14.80 -15.88 3.22
C ALA A 31 -14.12 -17.22 2.93
N THR A 32 -12.82 -17.17 2.67
CA THR A 32 -11.98 -18.38 2.55
C THR A 32 -11.36 -18.69 3.90
N ILE A 33 -11.57 -19.89 4.40
CA ILE A 33 -10.95 -20.38 5.64
C ILE A 33 -9.56 -20.92 5.34
N GLY A 34 -8.56 -20.52 6.16
CA GLY A 34 -7.18 -20.95 6.03
C GLY A 34 -6.27 -19.88 5.43
N THR A 35 -5.16 -20.31 4.85
CA THR A 35 -4.14 -19.43 4.26
C THR A 35 -4.09 -19.59 2.74
N VAL A 36 -3.73 -18.52 2.05
CA VAL A 36 -3.51 -18.56 0.60
C VAL A 36 -2.26 -19.38 0.30
N SER A 37 -2.31 -20.20 -0.75
CA SER A 37 -1.16 -21.00 -1.21
C SER A 37 0.03 -20.11 -1.64
N ASN A 38 1.22 -20.73 -1.75
CA ASN A 38 2.47 -20.06 -2.13
C ASN A 38 2.85 -18.86 -1.24
N PRO A 39 2.97 -19.03 0.08
CA PRO A 39 3.29 -17.92 1.00
C PRO A 39 4.65 -17.27 0.70
N ASP A 40 5.60 -18.03 0.13
CA ASP A 40 6.94 -17.57 -0.22
C ASP A 40 7.04 -16.80 -1.53
N GLN A 41 5.94 -16.65 -2.26
CA GLN A 41 5.90 -15.90 -3.52
C GLN A 41 6.45 -14.47 -3.38
N LYS A 42 6.25 -13.84 -2.23
CA LYS A 42 6.77 -12.50 -1.92
C LYS A 42 8.29 -12.45 -1.73
N ASN A 43 8.90 -13.57 -1.39
CA ASN A 43 10.34 -13.70 -1.09
C ASN A 43 11.16 -14.05 -2.33
N ILE A 44 10.51 -14.39 -3.46
CA ILE A 44 11.20 -14.80 -4.68
C ILE A 44 11.96 -13.62 -5.26
N LYS A 45 13.27 -13.81 -5.41
CA LYS A 45 14.15 -12.87 -6.15
C LYS A 45 14.00 -13.14 -7.65
N ILE A 46 13.65 -12.12 -8.39
CA ILE A 46 13.37 -12.23 -9.83
C ILE A 46 14.66 -12.47 -10.64
N GLY A 47 15.79 -11.96 -10.16
CA GLY A 47 17.12 -12.19 -10.71
C GLY A 47 17.49 -11.28 -11.90
N LYS A 48 16.60 -11.09 -12.86
CA LYS A 48 16.87 -10.27 -14.06
C LYS A 48 15.70 -9.38 -14.45
N ALA A 49 16.00 -8.26 -15.08
CA ALA A 49 14.99 -7.29 -15.55
C ALA A 49 14.03 -7.88 -16.59
N GLY A 50 14.52 -8.79 -17.46
CA GLY A 50 13.70 -9.46 -18.46
C GLY A 50 12.53 -10.24 -17.87
N ARG A 51 12.69 -10.86 -16.70
CA ARG A 51 11.60 -11.57 -16.02
C ARG A 51 10.49 -10.61 -15.57
N ASN A 52 10.83 -9.38 -15.17
CA ASN A 52 9.83 -8.34 -14.90
C ASN A 52 9.07 -7.95 -16.17
N ARG A 53 9.76 -7.89 -17.31
CA ARG A 53 9.13 -7.63 -18.62
C ARG A 53 8.12 -8.73 -18.98
N TRP A 54 8.45 -9.99 -18.74
CA TRP A 54 7.51 -11.11 -18.93
C TRP A 54 6.25 -11.00 -18.07
N ARG A 55 6.36 -10.36 -16.90
CA ARG A 55 5.23 -10.09 -16.00
C ARG A 55 4.46 -8.80 -16.36
N GLY A 56 4.75 -8.19 -17.50
CA GLY A 56 4.12 -6.95 -17.95
C GLY A 56 4.61 -5.67 -17.26
N LYS A 57 5.63 -5.77 -16.39
CA LYS A 57 6.20 -4.59 -15.71
C LYS A 57 7.19 -3.91 -16.63
N ARG A 58 6.87 -2.69 -17.06
CA ARG A 58 7.78 -1.85 -17.83
C ARG A 58 8.81 -1.16 -16.95
N PRO A 59 9.99 -0.79 -17.50
CA PRO A 59 10.97 0.03 -16.80
C PRO A 59 10.36 1.35 -16.34
N GLN A 60 10.80 1.83 -15.18
CA GLN A 60 10.38 3.10 -14.62
C GLN A 60 11.59 4.00 -14.40
N THR A 61 11.44 5.27 -14.74
CA THR A 61 12.44 6.31 -14.49
C THR A 61 12.18 6.94 -13.12
N ARG A 62 13.23 7.07 -12.31
CA ARG A 62 13.15 7.75 -11.01
C ARG A 62 13.05 9.26 -11.23
N GLY A 63 12.30 9.95 -10.37
CA GLY A 63 12.17 11.42 -10.45
C GLY A 63 13.50 12.18 -10.39
N VAL A 64 14.48 11.66 -9.64
CA VAL A 64 15.85 12.22 -9.55
C VAL A 64 16.60 12.19 -10.88
N ALA A 65 16.27 11.26 -11.77
CA ALA A 65 16.88 11.13 -13.10
C ALA A 65 16.15 11.96 -14.18
N MET A 66 15.13 12.69 -13.81
CA MET A 66 14.37 13.57 -14.70
C MET A 66 14.89 14.99 -14.68
N ASN A 67 14.43 15.81 -15.62
CA ASN A 67 14.70 17.25 -15.62
C ASN A 67 13.77 17.97 -14.60
N PRO A 68 14.13 19.19 -14.17
CA PRO A 68 13.34 19.96 -13.21
C PRO A 68 11.89 20.20 -13.67
N VAL A 69 11.65 20.31 -14.97
CA VAL A 69 10.32 20.50 -15.57
C VAL A 69 9.43 19.26 -15.40
N ASP A 70 10.03 18.07 -15.32
CA ASP A 70 9.29 16.80 -15.30
C ASP A 70 9.00 16.30 -13.88
N HIS A 71 9.85 16.66 -12.91
CA HIS A 71 9.70 16.19 -11.53
C HIS A 71 10.33 17.17 -10.54
N PRO A 72 9.72 17.40 -9.35
CA PRO A 72 10.29 18.23 -8.28
C PRO A 72 11.67 17.79 -7.77
N HIS A 73 12.06 16.53 -7.99
CA HIS A 73 13.39 16.00 -7.67
C HIS A 73 14.37 16.08 -8.84
N GLY A 74 13.93 16.59 -9.97
CA GLY A 74 14.74 16.68 -11.19
C GLY A 74 15.84 17.71 -11.11
N GLY A 75 16.82 17.58 -12.01
CA GLY A 75 17.96 18.49 -12.15
C GLY A 75 19.20 18.02 -11.43
N GLY A 76 20.24 18.86 -11.47
CA GLY A 76 21.56 18.61 -10.91
C GLY A 76 22.52 17.94 -11.89
N GLU A 77 23.79 17.83 -11.50
CA GLU A 77 24.85 17.18 -12.24
C GLU A 77 25.16 15.78 -11.68
N GLY A 78 25.35 14.81 -12.54
CA GLY A 78 25.75 13.45 -12.18
C GLY A 78 24.77 12.78 -11.21
N LYS A 79 25.28 12.21 -10.13
CA LYS A 79 24.48 11.53 -9.10
C LYS A 79 24.04 12.52 -8.03
N THR A 80 23.03 13.32 -8.31
CA THR A 80 22.46 14.24 -7.32
C THR A 80 21.47 13.56 -6.39
N SER A 81 21.29 14.12 -5.19
CA SER A 81 20.21 13.76 -4.27
C SER A 81 18.91 14.48 -4.66
N GLY A 82 17.79 14.05 -4.09
CA GLY A 82 16.49 14.69 -4.35
C GLY A 82 16.35 16.12 -3.86
N GLY A 83 17.28 16.61 -3.00
CA GLY A 83 17.35 17.98 -2.49
C GLY A 83 16.23 18.42 -1.54
N ARG A 84 15.24 17.55 -1.30
CA ARG A 84 14.06 17.82 -0.47
C ARG A 84 13.43 16.52 0.04
N SER A 85 12.45 16.65 0.93
CA SER A 85 11.64 15.50 1.36
C SER A 85 10.98 14.82 0.15
N PRO A 86 10.87 13.47 0.13
CA PRO A 86 10.31 12.75 -1.01
C PRO A 86 8.89 13.21 -1.35
N VAL A 87 8.68 13.58 -2.60
CA VAL A 87 7.39 14.01 -3.14
C VAL A 87 7.04 13.24 -4.41
N SER A 88 5.76 13.23 -4.75
CA SER A 88 5.24 12.72 -6.02
C SER A 88 5.56 13.68 -7.18
N PRO A 89 5.36 13.27 -8.46
CA PRO A 89 5.47 14.17 -9.60
C PRO A 89 4.61 15.44 -9.50
N TRP A 90 3.53 15.37 -8.74
CA TRP A 90 2.60 16.50 -8.51
C TRP A 90 2.93 17.30 -7.24
N GLY A 91 4.05 17.04 -6.60
CA GLY A 91 4.50 17.77 -5.42
C GLY A 91 3.90 17.32 -4.09
N GLN A 92 3.05 16.30 -4.05
CA GLN A 92 2.50 15.77 -2.81
C GLN A 92 3.54 14.96 -2.04
N SER A 93 3.57 15.10 -0.71
CA SER A 93 4.47 14.32 0.13
C SER A 93 4.27 12.80 -0.08
N ALA A 94 5.35 12.10 -0.40
CA ALA A 94 5.34 10.64 -0.57
C ALA A 94 5.34 9.88 0.76
N LYS A 95 5.74 10.53 1.86
CA LYS A 95 5.76 9.94 3.20
C LYS A 95 4.82 10.70 4.13
N GLY A 96 4.03 9.95 4.90
CA GLY A 96 3.18 10.48 5.96
C GLY A 96 1.86 11.10 5.52
N LEU A 97 1.65 11.37 4.24
CA LEU A 97 0.39 11.92 3.74
C LEU A 97 -0.74 10.90 3.88
N LYS A 98 -1.81 11.31 4.53
CA LYS A 98 -3.04 10.51 4.63
C LYS A 98 -3.85 10.67 3.35
N THR A 99 -3.83 9.64 2.49
CA THR A 99 -4.52 9.65 1.19
C THR A 99 -5.98 9.20 1.24
N ARG A 100 -6.37 8.49 2.31
CA ARG A 100 -7.76 8.07 2.47
C ARG A 100 -8.67 9.28 2.73
N ARG A 101 -9.59 9.55 1.82
CA ARG A 101 -10.66 10.54 2.00
C ARG A 101 -11.81 9.95 2.83
N PRO A 102 -12.64 10.78 3.48
CA PRO A 102 -13.85 10.31 4.16
C PRO A 102 -14.73 9.49 3.21
N LYS A 103 -15.20 8.33 3.68
CA LYS A 103 -16.05 7.41 2.92
C LYS A 103 -17.21 6.95 3.80
N ARG A 104 -18.33 6.55 3.19
CA ARG A 104 -19.47 5.95 3.91
C ARG A 104 -19.05 4.76 4.79
N SER A 105 -18.03 4.00 4.35
CA SER A 105 -17.49 2.86 5.11
C SER A 105 -16.66 3.23 6.33
N ASP A 106 -16.42 4.52 6.61
CA ASP A 106 -15.65 4.92 7.80
C ASP A 106 -16.40 4.63 9.10
N LYS A 107 -17.74 4.64 9.06
CA LYS A 107 -18.60 4.22 10.19
C LYS A 107 -18.48 2.74 10.54
N LEU A 108 -17.99 1.92 9.63
CA LEU A 108 -17.75 0.48 9.85
C LEU A 108 -16.39 0.20 10.49
N ILE A 109 -15.54 1.21 10.65
CA ILE A 109 -14.22 1.07 11.28
C ILE A 109 -14.38 1.34 12.78
N ILE A 110 -14.17 0.32 13.60
CA ILE A 110 -14.21 0.40 15.06
C ILE A 110 -12.91 1.01 15.58
N THR A 111 -11.78 0.43 15.17
CA THR A 111 -10.44 0.90 15.59
C THR A 111 -9.54 1.01 14.36
N ARG A 112 -8.94 2.18 14.16
CA ARG A 112 -7.98 2.38 13.07
C ARG A 112 -6.64 1.74 13.40
N ARG A 113 -5.85 1.37 12.38
CA ARG A 113 -4.48 0.88 12.57
C ARG A 113 -3.66 1.89 13.37
N ARG A 114 -2.84 1.41 14.28
CA ARG A 114 -1.89 2.27 15.01
C ARG A 114 -0.88 2.89 14.04
N LYS A 115 -0.63 4.19 14.16
CA LYS A 115 0.51 4.81 13.49
C LYS A 115 1.78 4.17 14.07
N ARG A 116 2.67 3.70 13.21
CA ARG A 116 4.03 3.41 13.66
C ARG A 116 4.65 4.76 14.08
N LYS A 117 5.14 4.81 15.32
CA LYS A 117 6.01 5.90 15.78
C LYS A 117 7.31 5.88 14.99
#